data_b366dbcdfd6044d532142cbb0f667c97
#
_entry.id   b366dbcdfd6044d532142cbb0f667c97
#
_cell.length_a   1.000
_cell.length_b   1.000
_cell.length_c   1.000
_cell.angle_alpha   90.00
_cell.angle_beta   90.00
_cell.angle_gamma   90.00
#
_symmetry.space_group_name_H-M   'P 1'
#
loop_
_entity.id
_entity.type
_entity.pdbx_description
1 polymer ?
#
loop_
_entity_poly.entity_id
_entity_poly.type
_entity_poly.pdbx_seq_one_letter_code
_entity_poly.pdbx_strand_id
1 'polypeptide(L)'
;MTTAIPGSFAAPIEVRGLSKSFKNVQAVSDLSFSVPPGSITGFLGPNGSGKTTTLRMILGLVRPTSGTSTVAGLPIHKLADPARTVGAVLDSRSLHPNRTALDHLMVYAAAIGVPEARARQVLSVVGLEDVAQRKAGGFSLGMQQRLALATALLGDPQILVLDEPANGLDPEGIAWLREFLQDFAASGHTVLISSHILREVEQTVDTLVIVSRGALVYQGHMDELRKSQQSRLLVACSNPPALATALAANGFVDTRSLADGRLAVAGAGEDVVRAVADRTGVAIFGIVGDHIDLEQLFLSMTTGHYVAGASAAAPSGYGPPQIHAPQPWYGAAPGYTPPHHRPMPGGPR
;
A
#
# COMPACT_ATOMS: atom_id res chain seq x y z
N MET A 1 35.26 20.46 -22.32
CA MET A 1 34.84 19.06 -22.22
C MET A 1 33.73 18.98 -21.17
N THR A 2 32.51 19.04 -21.60
CA THR A 2 31.32 19.01 -20.73
C THR A 2 31.05 17.55 -20.37
N THR A 3 31.25 17.19 -19.12
CA THR A 3 30.95 15.86 -18.59
C THR A 3 29.44 15.69 -18.61
N ALA A 4 28.94 14.84 -19.49
CA ALA A 4 27.55 14.47 -19.54
C ALA A 4 27.20 13.73 -18.21
N ILE A 5 26.22 14.27 -17.48
CA ILE A 5 25.58 13.62 -16.35
C ILE A 5 24.98 12.31 -16.86
N PRO A 6 25.28 11.13 -16.28
CA PRO A 6 24.68 9.88 -16.74
C PRO A 6 23.19 9.92 -16.52
N GLY A 7 22.46 9.72 -17.60
CA GLY A 7 21.05 9.45 -17.81
C GLY A 7 20.09 9.69 -16.66
N SER A 8 19.34 10.79 -16.71
CA SER A 8 18.05 10.90 -16.04
C SER A 8 17.18 9.74 -16.52
N PHE A 9 17.02 8.70 -15.71
CA PHE A 9 16.01 7.68 -15.94
C PHE A 9 14.64 8.35 -15.88
N ALA A 10 13.87 8.26 -16.97
CA ALA A 10 12.54 8.90 -17.02
C ALA A 10 11.60 8.36 -15.92
N ALA A 11 11.77 7.10 -15.52
CA ALA A 11 11.07 6.49 -14.38
C ALA A 11 11.93 5.35 -13.79
N PRO A 12 12.30 5.40 -12.48
CA PRO A 12 12.99 4.33 -11.77
C PRO A 12 12.26 2.99 -11.80
N ILE A 13 10.92 3.00 -11.73
CA ILE A 13 10.07 1.83 -11.94
C ILE A 13 9.00 2.21 -12.96
N GLU A 14 8.85 1.40 -14.00
CA GLU A 14 7.80 1.56 -14.99
C GLU A 14 7.06 0.24 -15.20
N VAL A 15 5.73 0.30 -15.20
CA VAL A 15 4.82 -0.84 -15.39
C VAL A 15 3.90 -0.52 -16.56
N ARG A 16 3.79 -1.41 -17.56
CA ARG A 16 2.99 -1.22 -18.77
C ARG A 16 2.15 -2.44 -19.08
N GLY A 17 0.82 -2.28 -19.04
CA GLY A 17 -0.15 -3.31 -19.41
C GLY A 17 0.00 -4.61 -18.62
N LEU A 18 0.51 -4.51 -17.37
CA LEU A 18 0.89 -5.66 -16.57
C LEU A 18 -0.33 -6.44 -16.14
N SER A 19 -0.35 -7.73 -16.46
CA SER A 19 -1.46 -8.61 -16.08
C SER A 19 -0.96 -9.93 -15.51
N LYS A 20 -1.72 -10.48 -14.56
CA LYS A 20 -1.43 -11.77 -13.95
C LYS A 20 -2.71 -12.54 -13.64
N SER A 21 -2.81 -13.73 -14.23
CA SER A 21 -3.83 -14.72 -13.87
C SER A 21 -3.18 -15.92 -13.20
N PHE A 22 -3.80 -16.40 -12.13
CA PHE A 22 -3.49 -17.68 -11.47
C PHE A 22 -4.69 -18.60 -11.67
N LYS A 23 -4.55 -19.62 -12.51
CA LYS A 23 -5.69 -20.47 -12.91
C LYS A 23 -6.85 -19.59 -13.40
N ASN A 24 -7.97 -19.57 -12.66
CA ASN A 24 -9.19 -18.84 -13.00
C ASN A 24 -9.31 -17.47 -12.28
N VAL A 25 -8.28 -17.04 -11.54
CA VAL A 25 -8.31 -15.78 -10.78
C VAL A 25 -7.42 -14.75 -11.46
N GLN A 26 -8.01 -13.66 -11.94
CA GLN A 26 -7.29 -12.49 -12.44
C GLN A 26 -6.82 -11.65 -11.24
N ALA A 27 -5.53 -11.75 -10.90
CA ALA A 27 -4.97 -11.04 -9.76
C ALA A 27 -4.55 -9.60 -10.11
N VAL A 28 -4.09 -9.37 -11.35
CA VAL A 28 -3.71 -8.06 -11.89
C VAL A 28 -4.20 -7.97 -13.34
N SER A 29 -4.81 -6.85 -13.73
CA SER A 29 -5.47 -6.64 -15.01
C SER A 29 -5.03 -5.31 -15.63
N ASP A 30 -4.27 -5.37 -16.72
CA ASP A 30 -3.85 -4.23 -17.55
C ASP A 30 -3.32 -3.03 -16.75
N LEU A 31 -2.50 -3.31 -15.74
CA LEU A 31 -1.99 -2.30 -14.82
C LEU A 31 -0.83 -1.53 -15.46
N SER A 32 -0.97 -0.20 -15.53
CA SER A 32 0.08 0.69 -16.04
C SER A 32 0.28 1.87 -15.08
N PHE A 33 1.52 2.07 -14.62
CA PHE A 33 1.92 3.21 -13.79
C PHE A 33 3.43 3.42 -13.82
N SER A 34 3.88 4.57 -13.34
CA SER A 34 5.29 4.89 -13.18
C SER A 34 5.58 5.47 -11.81
N VAL A 35 6.80 5.24 -11.31
CA VAL A 35 7.30 5.79 -10.04
C VAL A 35 8.28 6.91 -10.36
N PRO A 36 8.03 8.16 -9.91
CA PRO A 36 8.93 9.27 -10.13
C PRO A 36 10.28 9.10 -9.40
N PRO A 37 11.39 9.64 -9.93
CA PRO A 37 12.69 9.60 -9.25
C PRO A 37 12.71 10.51 -8.02
N GLY A 38 13.50 10.11 -6.99
CA GLY A 38 13.72 10.92 -5.80
C GLY A 38 12.45 11.17 -4.98
N SER A 39 11.49 10.25 -5.01
CA SER A 39 10.19 10.40 -4.37
C SER A 39 9.76 9.11 -3.67
N ILE A 40 8.79 9.26 -2.77
CA ILE A 40 8.11 8.13 -2.11
C ILE A 40 6.75 7.95 -2.79
N THR A 41 6.57 6.83 -3.47
CA THR A 41 5.29 6.47 -4.08
C THR A 41 4.56 5.44 -3.23
N GLY A 42 3.34 5.78 -2.81
CA GLY A 42 2.41 4.88 -2.13
C GLY A 42 1.62 4.03 -3.14
N PHE A 43 1.74 2.71 -3.06
CA PHE A 43 0.98 1.75 -3.85
C PHE A 43 -0.14 1.15 -2.99
N LEU A 44 -1.33 1.72 -3.11
CA LEU A 44 -2.44 1.54 -2.20
C LEU A 44 -3.57 0.68 -2.78
N GLY A 45 -4.26 -0.03 -1.92
CA GLY A 45 -5.44 -0.80 -2.30
C GLY A 45 -5.87 -1.77 -1.20
N PRO A 46 -7.12 -2.22 -1.22
CA PRO A 46 -7.62 -3.19 -0.24
C PRO A 46 -6.85 -4.53 -0.33
N ASN A 47 -7.01 -5.36 0.69
CA ASN A 47 -6.44 -6.71 0.66
C ASN A 47 -7.01 -7.50 -0.52
N GLY A 48 -6.13 -8.22 -1.24
CA GLY A 48 -6.50 -8.95 -2.46
C GLY A 48 -6.58 -8.08 -3.74
N SER A 49 -6.25 -6.78 -3.69
CA SER A 49 -6.25 -5.92 -4.88
C SER A 49 -5.09 -6.15 -5.86
N GLY A 50 -4.17 -7.08 -5.56
CA GLY A 50 -3.04 -7.42 -6.43
C GLY A 50 -1.71 -6.74 -6.09
N LYS A 51 -1.60 -5.97 -4.99
CA LYS A 51 -0.38 -5.23 -4.59
C LYS A 51 0.86 -6.12 -4.52
N THR A 52 0.87 -7.11 -3.63
CA THR A 52 2.00 -8.04 -3.45
C THR A 52 2.34 -8.77 -4.76
N THR A 53 1.33 -9.16 -5.55
CA THR A 53 1.54 -9.81 -6.86
C THR A 53 2.25 -8.87 -7.82
N THR A 54 1.84 -7.61 -7.87
CA THR A 54 2.46 -6.57 -8.70
C THR A 54 3.92 -6.33 -8.28
N LEU A 55 4.20 -6.14 -6.99
CA LEU A 55 5.55 -5.97 -6.48
C LEU A 55 6.43 -7.18 -6.82
N ARG A 56 5.93 -8.40 -6.67
CA ARG A 56 6.65 -9.62 -7.05
C ARG A 56 6.93 -9.70 -8.56
N MET A 57 6.04 -9.19 -9.41
CA MET A 57 6.27 -9.13 -10.85
C MET A 57 7.34 -8.08 -11.20
N ILE A 58 7.32 -6.90 -10.57
CA ILE A 58 8.34 -5.86 -10.74
C ILE A 58 9.72 -6.41 -10.35
N LEU A 59 9.80 -7.18 -9.25
CA LEU A 59 11.01 -7.81 -8.76
C LEU A 59 11.37 -9.13 -9.47
N GLY A 60 10.64 -9.52 -10.53
CA GLY A 60 10.92 -10.72 -11.32
C GLY A 60 10.67 -12.05 -10.59
N LEU A 61 10.08 -12.02 -9.39
CA LEU A 61 9.77 -13.21 -8.59
C LEU A 61 8.52 -13.96 -9.10
N VAL A 62 7.67 -13.26 -9.85
CA VAL A 62 6.50 -13.82 -10.51
C VAL A 62 6.50 -13.37 -11.97
N ARG A 63 6.40 -14.33 -12.90
CA ARG A 63 6.31 -14.01 -14.34
C ARG A 63 4.92 -13.46 -14.66
N PRO A 64 4.80 -12.28 -15.31
CA PRO A 64 3.54 -11.76 -15.83
C PRO A 64 2.88 -12.72 -16.82
N THR A 65 1.56 -12.67 -16.93
CA THR A 65 0.80 -13.30 -18.02
C THR A 65 0.93 -12.47 -19.30
N SER A 66 0.87 -11.13 -19.17
CA SER A 66 1.12 -10.15 -20.22
C SER A 66 1.64 -8.85 -19.66
N GLY A 67 2.11 -7.95 -20.53
CA GLY A 67 2.69 -6.68 -20.13
C GLY A 67 4.14 -6.78 -19.67
N THR A 68 4.69 -5.66 -19.24
CA THR A 68 6.11 -5.53 -18.87
C THR A 68 6.28 -4.67 -17.64
N SER A 69 7.37 -4.92 -16.89
CA SER A 69 7.86 -4.02 -15.84
C SER A 69 9.36 -3.84 -15.98
N THR A 70 9.83 -2.62 -15.72
CA THR A 70 11.25 -2.29 -15.72
C THR A 70 11.64 -1.59 -14.43
N VAL A 71 12.88 -1.83 -14.00
CA VAL A 71 13.56 -1.16 -12.88
C VAL A 71 14.82 -0.54 -13.48
N ALA A 72 15.02 0.76 -13.26
CA ALA A 72 16.10 1.53 -13.89
C ALA A 72 16.14 1.33 -15.44
N GLY A 73 14.98 1.29 -16.08
CA GLY A 73 14.80 1.14 -17.53
C GLY A 73 14.98 -0.29 -18.07
N LEU A 74 15.32 -1.27 -17.26
CA LEU A 74 15.55 -2.66 -17.67
C LEU A 74 14.65 -3.64 -16.89
N PRO A 75 14.24 -4.76 -17.49
CA PRO A 75 13.72 -5.88 -16.71
C PRO A 75 14.73 -6.32 -15.67
N ILE A 76 14.31 -6.60 -14.44
CA ILE A 76 15.20 -6.84 -13.30
C ILE A 76 16.24 -7.95 -13.55
N HIS A 77 15.88 -9.00 -14.29
CA HIS A 77 16.78 -10.09 -14.64
C HIS A 77 17.87 -9.71 -15.66
N LYS A 78 17.82 -8.49 -16.22
CA LYS A 78 18.83 -7.92 -17.14
C LYS A 78 19.71 -6.89 -16.43
N LEU A 79 19.47 -6.57 -15.17
CA LEU A 79 20.34 -5.70 -14.40
C LEU A 79 21.67 -6.40 -14.11
N ALA A 80 22.78 -5.69 -14.32
CA ALA A 80 24.11 -6.22 -14.06
C ALA A 80 24.34 -6.45 -12.56
N ASP A 81 23.85 -5.53 -11.73
CA ASP A 81 23.92 -5.59 -10.28
C ASP A 81 22.55 -5.22 -9.66
N PRO A 82 21.65 -6.20 -9.54
CA PRO A 82 20.31 -5.95 -9.00
C PRO A 82 20.34 -5.42 -7.56
N ALA A 83 21.27 -5.90 -6.72
CA ALA A 83 21.35 -5.52 -5.31
C ALA A 83 21.76 -4.06 -5.09
N ARG A 84 22.56 -3.48 -6.02
CA ARG A 84 22.90 -2.05 -6.04
C ARG A 84 21.81 -1.18 -6.66
N THR A 85 20.90 -1.79 -7.40
CA THR A 85 19.82 -1.06 -8.06
C THR A 85 18.58 -1.02 -7.19
N VAL A 86 18.17 -2.16 -6.63
CA VAL A 86 16.93 -2.28 -5.85
C VAL A 86 17.10 -3.13 -4.61
N GLY A 87 16.69 -2.57 -3.47
CA GLY A 87 16.46 -3.29 -2.22
C GLY A 87 14.98 -3.58 -2.06
N ALA A 88 14.62 -4.76 -1.54
CA ALA A 88 13.23 -5.14 -1.39
C ALA A 88 12.95 -5.80 -0.03
N VAL A 89 11.81 -5.45 0.57
CA VAL A 89 11.24 -6.14 1.73
C VAL A 89 9.81 -6.54 1.37
N LEU A 90 9.59 -7.84 1.16
CA LEU A 90 8.26 -8.41 0.85
C LEU A 90 7.66 -9.17 2.04
N ASP A 91 8.48 -9.61 2.96
CA ASP A 91 8.08 -10.29 4.19
C ASP A 91 9.19 -10.12 5.25
N SER A 92 8.88 -9.37 6.29
CA SER A 92 9.81 -9.12 7.40
C SER A 92 9.97 -10.31 8.36
N ARG A 93 9.10 -11.32 8.24
CA ARG A 93 9.11 -12.51 9.12
C ARG A 93 9.99 -13.64 8.58
N SER A 94 10.55 -13.50 7.39
CA SER A 94 11.41 -14.51 6.74
C SER A 94 12.82 -14.58 7.33
N LEU A 95 13.00 -14.27 8.63
CA LEU A 95 14.27 -14.29 9.32
C LEU A 95 14.55 -15.68 9.92
N HIS A 96 15.82 -16.12 9.84
CA HIS A 96 16.21 -17.39 10.48
C HIS A 96 16.36 -17.19 12.00
N PRO A 97 15.53 -17.85 12.84
CA PRO A 97 15.42 -17.53 14.26
C PRO A 97 16.71 -17.76 15.06
N ASN A 98 17.56 -18.68 14.64
CA ASN A 98 18.80 -19.03 15.33
C ASN A 98 20.02 -18.26 14.89
N ARG A 99 19.92 -17.39 13.86
CA ARG A 99 21.02 -16.52 13.45
C ARG A 99 21.00 -15.22 14.25
N THR A 100 22.17 -14.70 14.56
CA THR A 100 22.26 -13.31 15.07
C THR A 100 21.91 -12.31 13.96
N ALA A 101 21.58 -11.07 14.33
CA ALA A 101 21.31 -10.03 13.32
C ALA A 101 22.50 -9.84 12.38
N LEU A 102 23.73 -9.84 12.91
CA LEU A 102 24.94 -9.72 12.10
C LEU A 102 25.12 -10.95 11.20
N ASP A 103 25.02 -12.18 11.73
CA ASP A 103 25.16 -13.38 10.91
C ASP A 103 24.11 -13.46 9.79
N HIS A 104 22.89 -12.99 10.08
CA HIS A 104 21.86 -12.88 9.05
C HIS A 104 22.33 -12.00 7.91
N LEU A 105 22.81 -10.79 8.18
CA LEU A 105 23.29 -9.86 7.17
C LEU A 105 24.56 -10.37 6.47
N MET A 106 25.46 -11.05 7.17
CA MET A 106 26.68 -11.63 6.59
C MET A 106 26.41 -12.65 5.49
N VAL A 107 25.34 -13.46 5.65
CA VAL A 107 24.91 -14.41 4.60
C VAL A 107 24.53 -13.68 3.30
N TYR A 108 23.76 -12.59 3.42
CA TYR A 108 23.36 -11.80 2.26
C TYR A 108 24.51 -10.96 1.71
N ALA A 109 25.34 -10.39 2.59
CA ALA A 109 26.54 -9.65 2.19
C ALA A 109 27.48 -10.51 1.35
N ALA A 110 27.72 -11.76 1.77
CA ALA A 110 28.51 -12.71 1.00
C ALA A 110 27.87 -13.04 -0.36
N ALA A 111 26.54 -13.18 -0.42
CA ALA A 111 25.81 -13.50 -1.65
C ALA A 111 25.88 -12.37 -2.70
N ILE A 112 25.92 -11.11 -2.26
CA ILE A 112 25.99 -9.93 -3.15
C ILE A 112 27.41 -9.35 -3.26
N GLY A 113 28.42 -9.96 -2.62
CA GLY A 113 29.82 -9.57 -2.73
C GLY A 113 30.16 -8.24 -2.03
N VAL A 114 29.48 -7.89 -0.93
CA VAL A 114 29.83 -6.70 -0.13
C VAL A 114 30.59 -7.08 1.14
N PRO A 115 31.47 -6.21 1.65
CA PRO A 115 32.32 -6.52 2.81
C PRO A 115 31.49 -6.54 4.12
N GLU A 116 32.02 -7.25 5.15
CA GLU A 116 31.42 -7.29 6.50
C GLU A 116 31.18 -5.90 7.10
N ALA A 117 32.06 -4.94 6.84
CA ALA A 117 31.91 -3.57 7.30
C ALA A 117 30.57 -2.96 6.87
N ARG A 118 30.05 -3.32 5.69
CA ARG A 118 28.75 -2.87 5.21
C ARG A 118 27.60 -3.46 6.06
N ALA A 119 27.69 -4.72 6.46
CA ALA A 119 26.69 -5.33 7.34
C ALA A 119 26.60 -4.60 8.70
N ARG A 120 27.73 -4.22 9.28
CA ARG A 120 27.78 -3.42 10.52
C ARG A 120 27.20 -2.01 10.31
N GLN A 121 27.56 -1.37 9.20
CA GLN A 121 27.04 -0.05 8.86
C GLN A 121 25.52 -0.03 8.72
N VAL A 122 24.91 -0.98 8.02
CA VAL A 122 23.45 -1.00 7.88
C VAL A 122 22.74 -1.35 9.18
N LEU A 123 23.36 -2.13 10.10
CA LEU A 123 22.81 -2.33 11.45
C LEU A 123 22.76 -1.01 12.24
N SER A 124 23.79 -0.19 12.13
CA SER A 124 23.81 1.13 12.77
C SER A 124 22.74 2.05 12.17
N VAL A 125 22.59 2.08 10.83
CA VAL A 125 21.56 2.86 10.14
C VAL A 125 20.15 2.54 10.61
N VAL A 126 19.84 1.25 10.87
CA VAL A 126 18.51 0.82 11.32
C VAL A 126 18.38 0.77 12.86
N GLY A 127 19.41 1.20 13.60
CA GLY A 127 19.39 1.23 15.07
C GLY A 127 19.39 -0.16 15.72
N LEU A 128 20.10 -1.13 15.13
CA LEU A 128 20.24 -2.49 15.66
C LEU A 128 21.68 -2.86 16.02
N GLU A 129 22.60 -1.89 16.09
CA GLU A 129 24.02 -2.11 16.35
C GLU A 129 24.25 -2.79 17.71
N ASP A 130 23.60 -2.30 18.78
CA ASP A 130 23.76 -2.81 20.15
C ASP A 130 23.25 -4.25 20.31
N VAL A 131 22.40 -4.71 19.40
CA VAL A 131 21.79 -6.05 19.40
C VAL A 131 22.29 -6.92 18.25
N ALA A 132 23.38 -6.52 17.57
CA ALA A 132 23.95 -7.21 16.42
C ALA A 132 24.22 -8.72 16.67
N GLN A 133 24.63 -9.07 17.90
CA GLN A 133 24.93 -10.45 18.33
C GLN A 133 23.72 -11.18 18.91
N ARG A 134 22.58 -10.54 19.03
CA ARG A 134 21.34 -11.16 19.52
C ARG A 134 20.67 -11.95 18.40
N LYS A 135 20.14 -13.15 18.71
CA LYS A 135 19.40 -13.99 17.77
C LYS A 135 18.10 -13.32 17.31
N ALA A 136 17.84 -13.33 16.01
CA ALA A 136 16.67 -12.71 15.40
C ALA A 136 15.34 -13.32 15.87
N GLY A 137 15.32 -14.59 16.31
CA GLY A 137 14.13 -15.21 16.87
C GLY A 137 13.62 -14.59 18.17
N GLY A 138 14.45 -13.80 18.87
CA GLY A 138 14.06 -13.04 20.05
C GLY A 138 13.76 -11.56 19.78
N PHE A 139 13.65 -11.16 18.51
CA PHE A 139 13.36 -9.78 18.11
C PHE A 139 11.86 -9.48 18.19
N SER A 140 11.52 -8.26 18.62
CA SER A 140 10.16 -7.72 18.44
C SER A 140 9.86 -7.58 16.93
N LEU A 141 8.59 -7.43 16.58
CA LEU A 141 8.20 -7.25 15.17
C LEU A 141 8.90 -6.03 14.55
N GLY A 142 8.99 -4.90 15.28
CA GLY A 142 9.73 -3.72 14.84
C GLY A 142 11.22 -3.98 14.61
N MET A 143 11.87 -4.76 15.49
CA MET A 143 13.26 -5.15 15.27
C MET A 143 13.42 -6.08 14.06
N GLN A 144 12.48 -6.99 13.83
CA GLN A 144 12.47 -7.85 12.63
C GLN A 144 12.33 -7.01 11.35
N GLN A 145 11.42 -6.03 11.37
CA GLN A 145 11.21 -5.10 10.26
C GLN A 145 12.49 -4.29 9.96
N ARG A 146 13.14 -3.76 11.00
CA ARG A 146 14.41 -3.03 10.87
C ARG A 146 15.52 -3.92 10.30
N LEU A 147 15.59 -5.19 10.72
CA LEU A 147 16.59 -6.14 10.20
C LEU A 147 16.31 -6.50 8.73
N ALA A 148 15.03 -6.68 8.34
CA ALA A 148 14.65 -6.89 6.95
C ALA A 148 15.03 -5.68 6.08
N LEU A 149 14.81 -4.46 6.59
CA LEU A 149 15.23 -3.22 5.92
C LEU A 149 16.76 -3.13 5.81
N ALA A 150 17.50 -3.48 6.88
CA ALA A 150 18.97 -3.56 6.83
C ALA A 150 19.46 -4.52 5.74
N THR A 151 18.76 -5.66 5.56
CA THR A 151 19.07 -6.63 4.49
C THR A 151 18.87 -6.00 3.10
N ALA A 152 17.78 -5.26 2.90
CA ALA A 152 17.51 -4.55 1.65
C ALA A 152 18.53 -3.45 1.34
N LEU A 153 19.14 -2.85 2.37
CA LEU A 153 20.12 -1.76 2.26
C LEU A 153 21.56 -2.23 2.04
N LEU A 154 21.85 -3.53 2.12
CA LEU A 154 23.23 -4.06 2.02
C LEU A 154 23.93 -3.64 0.72
N GLY A 155 23.22 -3.72 -0.40
CA GLY A 155 23.75 -3.37 -1.73
C GLY A 155 23.90 -1.87 -1.99
N ASP A 156 23.50 -1.00 -1.06
CA ASP A 156 23.42 0.45 -1.27
C ASP A 156 22.49 0.81 -2.45
N PRO A 157 21.22 0.34 -2.42
CA PRO A 157 20.33 0.45 -3.56
C PRO A 157 19.82 1.87 -3.76
N GLN A 158 19.57 2.24 -5.02
CA GLN A 158 18.94 3.52 -5.37
C GLN A 158 17.40 3.49 -5.29
N ILE A 159 16.82 2.30 -5.26
CA ILE A 159 15.37 2.09 -5.23
C ILE A 159 15.04 1.13 -4.08
N LEU A 160 14.03 1.47 -3.27
CA LEU A 160 13.46 0.56 -2.28
C LEU A 160 12.03 0.16 -2.69
N VAL A 161 11.73 -1.14 -2.58
CA VAL A 161 10.39 -1.70 -2.78
C VAL A 161 9.95 -2.42 -1.51
N LEU A 162 8.93 -1.88 -0.84
CA LEU A 162 8.51 -2.32 0.48
C LEU A 162 7.03 -2.74 0.45
N ASP A 163 6.76 -3.99 0.84
CA ASP A 163 5.37 -4.51 0.90
C ASP A 163 4.85 -4.45 2.34
N GLU A 164 3.87 -3.57 2.58
CA GLU A 164 3.19 -3.38 3.87
C GLU A 164 4.17 -3.23 5.07
N PRO A 165 5.22 -2.37 4.99
CA PRO A 165 6.28 -2.33 6.01
C PRO A 165 5.86 -1.75 7.36
N ALA A 166 4.73 -1.03 7.43
CA ALA A 166 4.17 -0.49 8.67
C ALA A 166 3.34 -1.52 9.46
N ASN A 167 2.99 -2.65 8.82
CA ASN A 167 2.09 -3.62 9.44
C ASN A 167 2.62 -4.18 10.76
N GLY A 168 1.84 -3.95 11.83
CA GLY A 168 2.12 -4.46 13.17
C GLY A 168 3.26 -3.74 13.90
N LEU A 169 3.70 -2.60 13.39
CA LEU A 169 4.55 -1.68 14.15
C LEU A 169 3.72 -0.90 15.16
N ASP A 170 4.35 -0.56 16.27
CA ASP A 170 3.84 0.42 17.22
C ASP A 170 3.99 1.86 16.66
N PRO A 171 3.37 2.87 17.28
CA PRO A 171 3.46 4.25 16.81
C PRO A 171 4.90 4.78 16.69
N GLU A 172 5.81 4.37 17.58
CA GLU A 172 7.23 4.75 17.52
C GLU A 172 7.92 4.12 16.31
N GLY A 173 7.66 2.84 16.05
CA GLY A 173 8.17 2.13 14.87
C GLY A 173 7.67 2.74 13.55
N ILE A 174 6.41 3.18 13.50
CA ILE A 174 5.83 3.87 12.34
C ILE A 174 6.51 5.24 12.13
N ALA A 175 6.71 6.01 13.22
CA ALA A 175 7.38 7.31 13.15
C ALA A 175 8.82 7.16 12.65
N TRP A 176 9.58 6.22 13.20
CA TRP A 176 10.94 5.91 12.76
C TRP A 176 10.99 5.49 11.27
N LEU A 177 10.07 4.61 10.83
CA LEU A 177 10.02 4.17 9.44
C LEU A 177 9.77 5.35 8.50
N ARG A 178 8.87 6.26 8.87
CA ARG A 178 8.56 7.48 8.12
C ARG A 178 9.80 8.37 7.95
N GLU A 179 10.47 8.70 9.05
CA GLU A 179 11.68 9.52 9.04
C GLU A 179 12.76 8.87 8.15
N PHE A 180 12.99 7.58 8.34
CA PHE A 180 13.94 6.83 7.51
C PHE A 180 13.62 6.93 6.01
N LEU A 181 12.35 6.73 5.60
CA LEU A 181 11.96 6.77 4.20
C LEU A 181 12.06 8.20 3.62
N GLN A 182 11.73 9.21 4.41
CA GLN A 182 11.88 10.62 4.01
C GLN A 182 13.34 11.00 3.82
N ASP A 183 14.24 10.62 4.72
CA ASP A 183 15.68 10.85 4.60
C ASP A 183 16.29 10.10 3.40
N PHE A 184 15.83 8.87 3.16
CA PHE A 184 16.25 8.07 2.01
C PHE A 184 15.83 8.74 0.69
N ALA A 185 14.61 9.23 0.58
CA ALA A 185 14.13 9.95 -0.60
C ALA A 185 14.81 11.33 -0.75
N ALA A 186 14.99 12.07 0.34
CA ALA A 186 15.68 13.36 0.34
C ALA A 186 17.13 13.25 -0.13
N SER A 187 17.76 12.07 0.04
CA SER A 187 19.10 11.75 -0.50
C SER A 187 19.10 11.45 -2.01
N GLY A 188 17.96 11.62 -2.70
CA GLY A 188 17.79 11.40 -4.14
C GLY A 188 17.41 9.98 -4.54
N HIS A 189 17.14 9.10 -3.57
CA HIS A 189 16.71 7.73 -3.80
C HIS A 189 15.19 7.65 -4.01
N THR A 190 14.71 6.51 -4.51
CA THR A 190 13.30 6.31 -4.82
C THR A 190 12.69 5.20 -3.96
N VAL A 191 11.46 5.39 -3.51
CA VAL A 191 10.75 4.40 -2.70
C VAL A 191 9.40 4.06 -3.33
N LEU A 192 9.09 2.77 -3.42
CA LEU A 192 7.74 2.24 -3.69
C LEU A 192 7.29 1.46 -2.46
N ILE A 193 6.29 1.98 -1.75
CA ILE A 193 5.75 1.39 -0.53
C ILE A 193 4.30 0.96 -0.74
N SER A 194 3.96 -0.30 -0.45
CA SER A 194 2.55 -0.70 -0.45
C SER A 194 1.90 -0.51 0.92
N SER A 195 0.61 -0.18 0.91
CA SER A 195 -0.25 -0.20 2.10
C SER A 195 -1.71 -0.45 1.72
N HIS A 196 -2.49 -0.94 2.66
CA HIS A 196 -3.94 -1.01 2.54
C HIS A 196 -4.64 0.09 3.35
N ILE A 197 -3.90 0.91 4.09
CA ILE A 197 -4.37 2.00 4.93
C ILE A 197 -3.75 3.31 4.45
N LEU A 198 -4.57 4.22 3.91
CA LEU A 198 -4.10 5.51 3.40
C LEU A 198 -3.49 6.37 4.51
N ARG A 199 -4.12 6.40 5.69
CA ARG A 199 -3.69 7.21 6.84
C ARG A 199 -2.24 6.92 7.30
N GLU A 200 -1.77 5.67 7.14
CA GLU A 200 -0.39 5.29 7.51
C GLU A 200 0.66 5.94 6.61
N VAL A 201 0.32 6.13 5.33
CA VAL A 201 1.27 6.61 4.32
C VAL A 201 1.04 8.06 3.90
N GLU A 202 -0.10 8.63 4.23
CA GLU A 202 -0.52 9.98 3.86
C GLU A 202 0.53 11.06 4.18
N GLN A 203 1.22 10.92 5.32
CA GLN A 203 2.24 11.86 5.78
C GLN A 203 3.65 11.57 5.24
N THR A 204 3.79 10.48 4.49
CA THR A 204 5.08 9.97 4.03
C THR A 204 5.24 10.06 2.52
N VAL A 205 4.15 9.87 1.77
CA VAL A 205 4.19 9.71 0.31
C VAL A 205 3.99 11.02 -0.43
N ASP A 206 4.72 11.17 -1.54
CA ASP A 206 4.61 12.30 -2.47
C ASP A 206 3.62 11.99 -3.59
N THR A 207 3.59 10.73 -4.04
CA THR A 207 2.77 10.25 -5.15
C THR A 207 1.97 9.03 -4.73
N LEU A 208 0.76 8.90 -5.25
CA LEU A 208 -0.13 7.77 -5.02
C LEU A 208 -0.41 7.00 -6.29
N VAL A 209 -0.45 5.69 -6.17
CA VAL A 209 -1.00 4.73 -7.13
C VAL A 209 -2.03 3.89 -6.39
N ILE A 210 -3.32 4.07 -6.68
CA ILE A 210 -4.40 3.34 -6.03
C ILE A 210 -4.89 2.24 -6.97
N VAL A 211 -4.93 1.02 -6.46
CA VAL A 211 -5.40 -0.16 -7.21
C VAL A 211 -6.57 -0.83 -6.50
N SER A 212 -7.52 -1.29 -7.30
CA SER A 212 -8.64 -2.10 -6.84
C SER A 212 -8.90 -3.22 -7.82
N ARG A 213 -9.10 -4.45 -7.33
CA ARG A 213 -9.36 -5.66 -8.16
C ARG A 213 -8.35 -5.86 -9.31
N GLY A 214 -7.10 -5.57 -9.03
CA GLY A 214 -6.01 -5.74 -9.99
C GLY A 214 -5.88 -4.64 -11.04
N ALA A 215 -6.73 -3.63 -11.05
CA ALA A 215 -6.71 -2.50 -11.99
C ALA A 215 -6.34 -1.19 -11.31
N LEU A 216 -5.77 -0.24 -12.09
CA LEU A 216 -5.48 1.11 -11.66
C LEU A 216 -6.78 1.89 -11.47
N VAL A 217 -6.91 2.56 -10.33
CA VAL A 217 -8.05 3.44 -10.02
C VAL A 217 -7.63 4.90 -10.05
N TYR A 218 -6.44 5.21 -9.52
CA TYR A 218 -5.92 6.57 -9.46
C TYR A 218 -4.38 6.55 -9.50
N GLN A 219 -3.81 7.55 -10.16
CA GLN A 219 -2.39 7.91 -10.05
C GLN A 219 -2.28 9.43 -10.05
N GLY A 220 -1.55 10.00 -9.08
CA GLY A 220 -1.34 11.43 -8.98
C GLY A 220 -0.52 11.82 -7.75
N HIS A 221 -0.22 13.11 -7.61
CA HIS A 221 0.44 13.65 -6.43
C HIS A 221 -0.51 13.67 -5.23
N MET A 222 0.05 13.40 -4.04
CA MET A 222 -0.69 13.44 -2.78
C MET A 222 -1.32 14.81 -2.52
N ASP A 223 -0.60 15.88 -2.86
CA ASP A 223 -1.09 17.25 -2.72
C ASP A 223 -2.27 17.57 -3.65
N GLU A 224 -2.33 16.98 -4.85
CA GLU A 224 -3.47 17.13 -5.75
C GLU A 224 -4.71 16.45 -5.16
N LEU A 225 -4.51 15.27 -4.57
CA LEU A 225 -5.59 14.56 -3.89
C LEU A 225 -6.08 15.35 -2.67
N ARG A 226 -5.18 15.95 -1.89
CA ARG A 226 -5.53 16.85 -0.77
C ARG A 226 -6.26 18.11 -1.24
N LYS A 227 -5.82 18.73 -2.34
CA LYS A 227 -6.47 19.91 -2.91
C LYS A 227 -7.82 19.61 -3.56
N SER A 228 -8.00 18.41 -4.14
CA SER A 228 -9.30 17.98 -4.67
C SER A 228 -10.35 17.81 -3.57
N GLN A 229 -9.93 17.74 -2.33
CA GLN A 229 -10.74 17.80 -1.12
C GLN A 229 -11.01 19.27 -0.72
N GLN A 230 -11.45 20.09 -1.66
CA GLN A 230 -11.97 21.40 -1.27
C GLN A 230 -12.98 21.16 -0.15
N SER A 231 -12.69 21.73 1.03
CA SER A 231 -13.59 21.68 2.16
C SER A 231 -14.97 22.09 1.66
N ARG A 232 -15.90 21.15 1.66
CA ARG A 232 -17.28 21.43 1.35
C ARG A 232 -17.91 22.03 2.57
N LEU A 233 -18.70 23.06 2.36
CA LEU A 233 -19.55 23.58 3.42
C LEU A 233 -20.90 22.84 3.33
N LEU A 234 -21.32 22.24 4.41
CA LEU A 234 -22.68 21.72 4.55
C LEU A 234 -23.55 22.83 5.13
N VAL A 235 -24.45 23.35 4.30
CA VAL A 235 -25.31 24.48 4.63
C VAL A 235 -26.73 24.00 4.87
N ALA A 236 -27.19 24.16 6.11
CA ALA A 236 -28.60 24.01 6.44
C ALA A 236 -29.29 25.37 6.23
N CYS A 237 -30.26 25.45 5.30
CA CYS A 237 -30.92 26.69 4.95
C CYS A 237 -32.40 26.49 4.60
N SER A 238 -33.15 27.58 4.54
CA SER A 238 -34.60 27.54 4.28
C SER A 238 -34.97 27.14 2.84
N ASN A 239 -34.06 27.39 1.86
CA ASN A 239 -34.30 27.07 0.46
C ASN A 239 -33.00 26.69 -0.26
N PRO A 240 -32.56 25.39 -0.17
CA PRO A 240 -31.34 24.90 -0.80
C PRO A 240 -31.29 25.10 -2.32
N PRO A 241 -32.36 24.88 -3.12
CA PRO A 241 -32.33 25.12 -4.55
C PRO A 241 -32.09 26.60 -4.92
N ALA A 242 -32.72 27.53 -4.20
CA ALA A 242 -32.51 28.98 -4.45
C ALA A 242 -31.07 29.40 -4.12
N LEU A 243 -30.53 28.91 -3.01
CA LEU A 243 -29.14 29.17 -2.62
C LEU A 243 -28.16 28.58 -3.63
N ALA A 244 -28.39 27.34 -4.10
CA ALA A 244 -27.56 26.70 -5.12
C ALA A 244 -27.50 27.51 -6.43
N THR A 245 -28.68 27.98 -6.91
CA THR A 245 -28.78 28.81 -8.10
C THR A 245 -28.02 30.13 -7.93
N ALA A 246 -28.15 30.78 -6.78
CA ALA A 246 -27.46 32.04 -6.49
C ALA A 246 -25.94 31.85 -6.35
N LEU A 247 -25.49 30.78 -5.76
CA LEU A 247 -24.05 30.40 -5.68
C LEU A 247 -23.49 30.15 -7.08
N ALA A 248 -24.20 29.41 -7.93
CA ALA A 248 -23.80 29.13 -9.31
C ALA A 248 -23.66 30.45 -10.12
N ALA A 249 -24.57 31.43 -9.95
CA ALA A 249 -24.48 32.75 -10.54
C ALA A 249 -23.27 33.57 -10.07
N ASN A 250 -22.69 33.23 -8.91
CA ASN A 250 -21.47 33.84 -8.38
C ASN A 250 -20.20 32.97 -8.65
N GLY A 251 -20.28 31.98 -9.54
CA GLY A 251 -19.16 31.17 -9.97
C GLY A 251 -18.92 29.86 -9.16
N PHE A 252 -19.76 29.60 -8.14
CA PHE A 252 -19.68 28.37 -7.32
C PHE A 252 -20.64 27.31 -7.85
N VAL A 253 -20.21 26.58 -8.89
CA VAL A 253 -21.06 25.63 -9.63
C VAL A 253 -21.11 24.25 -8.99
N ASP A 254 -20.14 23.90 -8.14
CA ASP A 254 -20.11 22.59 -7.46
C ASP A 254 -20.95 22.66 -6.18
N THR A 255 -22.28 22.58 -6.38
CA THR A 255 -23.27 22.52 -5.30
C THR A 255 -24.13 21.28 -5.45
N ARG A 256 -24.39 20.58 -4.33
CA ARG A 256 -25.19 19.34 -4.32
C ARG A 256 -26.17 19.32 -3.14
N SER A 257 -27.46 19.10 -3.42
CA SER A 257 -28.45 18.82 -2.37
C SER A 257 -28.25 17.42 -1.84
N LEU A 258 -28.18 17.29 -0.52
CA LEU A 258 -28.06 16.03 0.19
C LEU A 258 -29.43 15.47 0.56
N ALA A 259 -29.49 14.16 0.87
CA ALA A 259 -30.73 13.49 1.24
C ALA A 259 -31.35 14.00 2.56
N ASP A 260 -30.53 14.61 3.42
CA ASP A 260 -30.95 15.24 4.69
C ASP A 260 -31.44 16.68 4.54
N GLY A 261 -31.52 17.20 3.30
CA GLY A 261 -32.00 18.54 2.98
C GLY A 261 -30.95 19.63 3.09
N ARG A 262 -29.69 19.32 3.44
CA ARG A 262 -28.60 20.29 3.43
C ARG A 262 -28.05 20.51 2.01
N LEU A 263 -27.41 21.66 1.79
CA LEU A 263 -26.67 21.96 0.56
C LEU A 263 -25.18 21.81 0.81
N ALA A 264 -24.51 20.92 0.07
CA ALA A 264 -23.06 20.83 0.05
C ALA A 264 -22.55 21.82 -1.01
N VAL A 265 -21.61 22.69 -0.62
CA VAL A 265 -21.01 23.74 -1.45
C VAL A 265 -19.52 23.58 -1.43
N ALA A 266 -18.89 23.41 -2.61
CA ALA A 266 -17.45 23.32 -2.73
C ALA A 266 -16.85 24.65 -3.20
N GLY A 267 -15.65 24.97 -2.72
CA GLY A 267 -14.86 26.12 -3.20
C GLY A 267 -15.31 27.49 -2.70
N ALA A 268 -16.37 27.59 -1.90
CA ALA A 268 -16.84 28.83 -1.30
C ALA A 268 -16.43 28.88 0.18
N GLY A 269 -16.00 30.06 0.64
CA GLY A 269 -15.84 30.33 2.07
C GLY A 269 -17.18 30.59 2.76
N GLU A 270 -17.24 30.39 4.08
CA GLU A 270 -18.45 30.62 4.88
C GLU A 270 -19.01 32.03 4.71
N ASP A 271 -18.12 33.03 4.71
CA ASP A 271 -18.50 34.46 4.52
C ASP A 271 -19.18 34.70 3.18
N VAL A 272 -18.70 34.05 2.12
CA VAL A 272 -19.27 34.17 0.77
C VAL A 272 -20.66 33.56 0.71
N VAL A 273 -20.81 32.33 1.32
CA VAL A 273 -22.10 31.64 1.36
C VAL A 273 -23.12 32.45 2.15
N ARG A 274 -22.76 33.06 3.27
CA ARG A 274 -23.62 33.93 4.07
C ARG A 274 -24.01 35.18 3.27
N ALA A 275 -23.05 35.86 2.62
CA ALA A 275 -23.33 37.06 1.81
C ALA A 275 -24.26 36.78 0.62
N VAL A 276 -24.16 35.62 -0.02
CA VAL A 276 -25.05 35.20 -1.10
C VAL A 276 -26.46 34.89 -0.58
N ALA A 277 -26.54 34.17 0.58
CA ALA A 277 -27.80 33.85 1.22
C ALA A 277 -28.59 35.11 1.64
N ASP A 278 -27.92 36.08 2.25
CA ASP A 278 -28.52 37.36 2.67
C ASP A 278 -29.08 38.13 1.48
N ARG A 279 -28.33 38.20 0.36
CA ARG A 279 -28.80 38.83 -0.87
C ARG A 279 -30.01 38.19 -1.51
N THR A 280 -30.19 36.91 -1.30
CA THR A 280 -31.30 36.13 -1.88
C THR A 280 -32.43 35.86 -0.90
N GLY A 281 -32.35 36.38 0.32
CA GLY A 281 -33.36 36.23 1.35
C GLY A 281 -33.46 34.78 1.87
N VAL A 282 -32.41 33.95 1.71
CA VAL A 282 -32.36 32.58 2.20
C VAL A 282 -31.83 32.56 3.63
N ALA A 283 -32.64 32.13 4.58
CA ALA A 283 -32.19 32.00 5.96
C ALA A 283 -31.23 30.78 6.11
N ILE A 284 -30.06 31.02 6.72
CA ILE A 284 -29.09 29.97 7.07
C ILE A 284 -29.32 29.56 8.52
N PHE A 285 -29.51 28.25 8.72
CA PHE A 285 -29.70 27.66 10.06
C PHE A 285 -28.37 27.14 10.66
N GLY A 286 -27.41 26.80 9.79
CA GLY A 286 -26.06 26.37 10.19
C GLY A 286 -25.16 26.13 8.98
N ILE A 287 -23.86 26.36 9.18
CA ILE A 287 -22.81 26.00 8.23
C ILE A 287 -21.79 25.14 8.99
N VAL A 288 -21.46 23.98 8.45
CA VAL A 288 -20.45 23.09 8.99
C VAL A 288 -19.46 22.75 7.86
N GLY A 289 -18.18 22.86 8.14
CA GLY A 289 -17.16 22.38 7.21
C GLY A 289 -17.22 20.86 7.13
N ASP A 290 -17.47 20.33 5.96
CA ASP A 290 -17.37 18.89 5.68
C ASP A 290 -15.96 18.64 5.14
N HIS A 291 -15.09 18.19 6.00
CA HIS A 291 -13.80 17.67 5.61
C HIS A 291 -14.03 16.23 5.12
N ILE A 292 -14.09 16.03 3.80
CA ILE A 292 -14.08 14.67 3.25
C ILE A 292 -12.75 14.05 3.71
N ASP A 293 -12.84 13.05 4.60
CA ASP A 293 -11.68 12.29 5.03
C ASP A 293 -11.07 11.59 3.79
N LEU A 294 -9.75 11.72 3.60
CA LEU A 294 -9.00 11.02 2.54
C LEU A 294 -9.29 9.53 2.55
N GLU A 295 -9.55 8.97 3.72
CA GLU A 295 -9.91 7.56 3.87
C GLU A 295 -11.29 7.26 3.27
N GLN A 296 -12.27 8.16 3.42
CA GLN A 296 -13.59 8.01 2.78
C GLN A 296 -13.48 8.13 1.25
N LEU A 297 -12.63 9.04 0.74
CA LEU A 297 -12.37 9.13 -0.69
C LEU A 297 -11.70 7.86 -1.22
N PHE A 298 -10.69 7.35 -0.54
CA PHE A 298 -10.04 6.07 -0.87
C PHE A 298 -11.05 4.92 -0.86
N LEU A 299 -11.90 4.83 0.16
CA LEU A 299 -12.96 3.83 0.24
C LEU A 299 -13.95 3.98 -0.92
N SER A 300 -14.39 5.20 -1.25
CA SER A 300 -15.30 5.43 -2.37
C SER A 300 -14.69 5.02 -3.72
N MET A 301 -13.42 5.32 -3.95
CA MET A 301 -12.69 4.91 -5.15
C MET A 301 -12.53 3.40 -5.24
N THR A 302 -12.35 2.71 -4.12
CA THR A 302 -12.10 1.26 -4.10
C THR A 302 -13.38 0.42 -3.99
N THR A 303 -14.44 0.93 -3.32
CA THR A 303 -15.75 0.25 -3.17
C THR A 303 -16.71 0.57 -4.30
N GLY A 304 -16.66 1.77 -4.92
CA GLY A 304 -17.53 2.16 -6.05
C GLY A 304 -17.39 1.21 -7.25
N HIS A 305 -16.21 0.68 -7.50
CA HIS A 305 -16.00 -0.41 -8.47
C HIS A 305 -16.59 -1.76 -8.01
N TYR A 306 -16.89 -1.92 -6.72
CA TYR A 306 -17.54 -3.12 -6.18
C TYR A 306 -19.04 -3.16 -6.50
N VAL A 307 -19.73 -2.02 -6.49
CA VAL A 307 -21.16 -1.90 -6.74
C VAL A 307 -21.50 -1.97 -8.23
N ALA A 308 -20.65 -1.41 -9.10
CA ALA A 308 -20.86 -1.42 -10.55
C ALA A 308 -20.72 -2.82 -11.19
N GLY A 309 -19.95 -3.74 -10.57
CA GLY A 309 -19.80 -5.13 -11.03
C GLY A 309 -20.90 -6.09 -10.55
N ALA A 310 -21.72 -5.71 -9.56
CA ALA A 310 -22.78 -6.55 -9.03
C ALA A 310 -24.12 -6.40 -9.78
N SER A 311 -24.23 -5.45 -10.73
CA SER A 311 -25.45 -5.20 -11.50
C SER A 311 -25.52 -5.90 -12.86
N ALA A 312 -24.56 -6.76 -13.21
CA ALA A 312 -24.62 -7.55 -14.44
C ALA A 312 -24.83 -9.03 -14.09
N ALA A 313 -26.09 -9.49 -14.26
CA ALA A 313 -26.55 -10.88 -14.31
C ALA A 313 -26.43 -11.70 -13.01
N ALA A 314 -27.47 -11.65 -12.16
CA ALA A 314 -27.81 -12.77 -11.30
C ALA A 314 -28.46 -13.89 -12.16
N PRO A 315 -27.88 -15.08 -12.28
CA PRO A 315 -28.64 -16.25 -12.66
C PRO A 315 -29.51 -16.66 -11.47
N SER A 316 -30.80 -16.63 -11.64
CA SER A 316 -31.80 -17.21 -10.72
C SER A 316 -31.50 -18.69 -10.53
N GLY A 317 -31.23 -19.10 -9.28
CA GLY A 317 -31.25 -20.49 -8.88
C GLY A 317 -30.00 -21.02 -8.19
N TYR A 318 -29.69 -20.52 -6.98
CA TYR A 318 -28.91 -21.29 -6.00
C TYR A 318 -29.41 -20.95 -4.59
N GLY A 319 -29.94 -21.96 -3.92
CA GLY A 319 -30.26 -21.91 -2.50
C GLY A 319 -29.01 -21.72 -1.64
N PRO A 320 -29.14 -21.35 -0.35
CA PRO A 320 -28.02 -21.07 0.52
C PRO A 320 -27.11 -22.30 0.65
N PRO A 321 -25.78 -22.13 0.60
CA PRO A 321 -24.85 -23.24 0.75
C PRO A 321 -24.95 -23.84 2.15
N GLN A 322 -25.18 -25.16 2.22
CA GLN A 322 -25.06 -25.92 3.47
C GLN A 322 -23.60 -25.88 3.92
N ILE A 323 -23.40 -25.40 5.15
CA ILE A 323 -22.09 -25.40 5.80
C ILE A 323 -21.76 -26.84 6.17
N HIS A 324 -20.95 -27.50 5.35
CA HIS A 324 -20.27 -28.73 5.76
C HIS A 324 -19.06 -28.40 6.61
N ALA A 325 -18.97 -28.99 7.81
CA ALA A 325 -17.81 -28.92 8.67
C ALA A 325 -16.55 -29.39 7.91
N PRO A 326 -15.36 -28.74 8.11
CA PRO A 326 -14.15 -29.14 7.43
C PRO A 326 -13.74 -30.56 7.84
N GLN A 327 -13.59 -31.43 6.85
CA GLN A 327 -12.97 -32.74 7.05
C GLN A 327 -11.45 -32.61 7.24
N PRO A 328 -10.84 -33.39 8.15
CA PRO A 328 -9.40 -33.31 8.39
C PRO A 328 -8.60 -33.83 7.20
N TRP A 329 -7.53 -33.13 6.90
CA TRP A 329 -6.64 -33.23 5.74
C TRP A 329 -5.61 -34.38 5.83
N TYR A 330 -6.03 -35.58 6.25
CA TYR A 330 -5.16 -36.75 6.23
C TYR A 330 -5.75 -37.82 5.32
N GLY A 331 -5.32 -37.81 4.06
CA GLY A 331 -5.47 -38.94 3.15
C GLY A 331 -4.72 -40.11 3.74
N ALA A 332 -5.44 -41.19 4.08
CA ALA A 332 -4.85 -42.43 4.55
C ALA A 332 -3.97 -43.02 3.43
N ALA A 333 -2.68 -43.22 3.74
CA ALA A 333 -1.82 -44.07 2.94
C ALA A 333 -2.33 -45.53 3.07
N PRO A 334 -2.36 -46.32 1.99
CA PRO A 334 -2.80 -47.72 2.07
C PRO A 334 -1.78 -48.51 2.89
N GLY A 335 -2.22 -49.09 4.02
CA GLY A 335 -1.44 -50.06 4.79
C GLY A 335 -1.24 -49.79 6.27
N TYR A 336 -1.86 -48.78 6.87
CA TYR A 336 -1.73 -48.56 8.32
C TYR A 336 -2.95 -49.08 9.08
N THR A 337 -2.75 -50.20 9.87
CA THR A 337 -3.69 -50.69 10.87
C THR A 337 -3.28 -50.15 12.24
N PRO A 338 -4.15 -49.37 12.94
CA PRO A 338 -3.84 -48.87 14.28
C PRO A 338 -3.85 -50.02 15.31
N PRO A 339 -2.97 -49.98 16.31
CA PRO A 339 -2.95 -51.02 17.39
C PRO A 339 -4.18 -50.86 18.29
N HIS A 340 -4.83 -52.00 18.59
CA HIS A 340 -5.95 -52.09 19.50
C HIS A 340 -5.56 -51.67 20.92
N HIS A 341 -6.24 -50.64 21.47
CA HIS A 341 -6.20 -50.32 22.88
C HIS A 341 -6.79 -51.47 23.71
N ARG A 342 -5.96 -52.15 24.49
CA ARG A 342 -6.39 -53.03 25.59
C ARG A 342 -6.85 -52.15 26.76
N PRO A 343 -8.02 -52.41 27.36
CA PRO A 343 -8.39 -51.76 28.61
C PRO A 343 -7.53 -52.26 29.77
N MET A 344 -7.01 -51.33 30.58
CA MET A 344 -6.29 -51.61 31.81
C MET A 344 -7.24 -52.22 32.87
N PRO A 345 -6.83 -53.24 33.60
CA PRO A 345 -7.61 -53.76 34.72
C PRO A 345 -7.53 -52.84 35.93
N GLY A 346 -8.69 -52.62 36.59
CA GLY A 346 -8.81 -51.81 37.79
C GLY A 346 -7.97 -52.34 38.93
N GLY A 347 -7.29 -51.42 39.67
CA GLY A 347 -6.64 -51.66 40.93
C GLY A 347 -7.60 -51.34 42.09
N PRO A 348 -7.48 -52.01 43.24
CA PRO A 348 -8.43 -51.93 44.33
C PRO A 348 -8.18 -50.76 45.28
N ARG A 349 -9.31 -50.26 45.86
CA ARG A 349 -9.56 -49.53 47.09
C ARG A 349 -8.49 -48.56 47.66
#